data_2915f2797a16dbf72bc3578f47ef08e7
#
_entry.id   2915f2797a16dbf72bc3578f47ef08e7
#
_cell.length_a   1.000
_cell.length_b   1.000
_cell.length_c   1.000
_cell.angle_alpha   90.00
_cell.angle_beta   90.00
_cell.angle_gamma   90.00
#
_symmetry.space_group_name_H-M   'P 1'
#
loop_
_entity.id
_entity.type
_entity.pdbx_description
1 polymer ?
#
loop_
_entity_poly.entity_id
_entity_poly.type
_entity_poly.pdbx_seq_one_letter_code
_entity_poly.pdbx_strand_id
1 'polypeptide(L)' 'MAKEYKAKSGKTQWMPSIEEAQEMDNQQQGFCLACGYVQDGLEPDAAKDECEDCGEHKVYGAYELITLGLVY' A
#
# COMPACT_ATOMS: atom_id res chain seq x y z
N MET A 1 10.30 -6.43 2.74
CA MET A 1 9.08 -6.87 3.43
C MET A 1 8.36 -5.67 4.03
N ALA A 2 7.05 -5.73 4.12
CA ALA A 2 6.26 -4.63 4.68
C ALA A 2 6.61 -4.40 6.14
N LYS A 3 6.54 -3.15 6.55
CA LYS A 3 6.89 -2.73 7.89
C LYS A 3 5.70 -2.04 8.54
N GLU A 4 5.44 -2.39 9.79
CA GLU A 4 4.40 -1.75 10.59
C GLU A 4 4.93 -0.43 11.16
N TYR A 5 4.09 0.61 11.13
CA TYR A 5 4.44 1.86 11.76
C TYR A 5 3.20 2.51 12.38
N LYS A 6 3.41 3.41 13.32
CA LYS A 6 2.33 4.09 14.00
C LYS A 6 2.09 5.46 13.36
N ALA A 7 0.88 5.65 12.84
CA ALA A 7 0.50 6.92 12.23
C ALA A 7 0.26 7.99 13.30
N LYS A 8 0.24 9.25 12.88
CA LYS A 8 0.00 10.38 13.81
C LYS A 8 -1.32 10.28 14.55
N SER A 9 -2.30 9.60 13.96
CA SER A 9 -3.61 9.39 14.60
C SER A 9 -3.59 8.30 15.67
N GLY A 10 -2.46 7.65 15.90
CA GLY A 10 -2.33 6.57 16.85
C GLY A 10 -2.68 5.20 16.30
N LYS A 11 -3.11 5.13 15.05
CA LYS A 11 -3.43 3.85 14.40
C LYS A 11 -2.18 3.20 13.84
N THR A 12 -2.12 1.87 13.92
CA THR A 12 -1.05 1.11 13.30
C THR A 12 -1.32 0.99 11.81
N GLN A 13 -0.30 1.26 11.00
CA GLN A 13 -0.37 1.12 9.55
C GLN A 13 0.81 0.30 9.05
N TRP A 14 0.71 -0.17 7.82
CA TRP A 14 1.76 -0.93 7.16
C TRP A 14 2.36 -0.13 6.03
N MET A 15 3.63 -0.38 5.75
CA MET A 15 4.35 0.36 4.71
C MET A 15 5.33 -0.59 4.03
N PRO A 16 5.30 -0.72 2.69
CA PRO A 16 6.27 -1.56 1.99
C PRO A 16 7.60 -0.82 1.83
N SER A 17 8.67 -1.58 1.56
CA SER A 17 9.93 -0.95 1.18
C SER A 17 9.81 -0.38 -0.23
N ILE A 18 10.69 0.58 -0.58
CA ILE A 18 10.68 1.17 -1.92
C ILE A 18 10.95 0.09 -2.98
N GLU A 19 11.80 -0.88 -2.67
CA GLU A 19 12.08 -1.99 -3.59
C GLU A 19 10.85 -2.84 -3.83
N GLU A 20 10.09 -3.13 -2.78
CA GLU A 20 8.84 -3.88 -2.89
C GLU A 20 7.81 -3.09 -3.70
N ALA A 21 7.73 -1.78 -3.46
CA ALA A 21 6.80 -0.94 -4.20
C ALA A 21 7.13 -0.91 -5.68
N GLN A 22 8.40 -0.85 -6.04
CA GLN A 22 8.83 -0.91 -7.44
C GLN A 22 8.46 -2.24 -8.09
N GLU A 23 8.62 -3.32 -7.37
CA GLU A 23 8.22 -4.66 -7.84
C GLU A 23 6.71 -4.73 -8.05
N MET A 24 5.93 -4.19 -7.11
CA MET A 24 4.48 -4.14 -7.22
C MET A 24 4.04 -3.29 -8.42
N ASP A 25 4.74 -2.20 -8.70
CA ASP A 25 4.45 -1.36 -9.85
C ASP A 25 4.61 -2.15 -11.15
N ASN A 26 5.67 -2.95 -11.26
CA ASN A 26 5.92 -3.80 -12.42
C ASN A 26 4.84 -4.87 -12.60
N GLN A 27 4.21 -5.31 -11.52
CA GLN A 27 3.21 -6.38 -11.53
C GLN A 27 1.78 -5.85 -11.43
N GLN A 28 1.59 -4.53 -11.46
CA GLN A 28 0.27 -3.89 -11.32
C GLN A 28 -0.42 -4.32 -10.04
N GLN A 29 0.31 -4.27 -8.93
CA GLN A 29 -0.20 -4.60 -7.61
C GLN A 29 -0.34 -3.35 -6.75
N GLY A 30 -1.23 -3.41 -5.78
CA GLY A 30 -1.41 -2.37 -4.78
C GLY A 30 -1.19 -2.93 -3.39
N PHE A 31 -1.18 -2.04 -2.40
CA PHE A 31 -0.86 -2.39 -1.02
C PHE A 31 -1.84 -1.71 -0.07
N CYS A 32 -2.38 -2.48 0.88
CA CYS A 32 -3.29 -1.95 1.89
C CYS A 32 -2.50 -1.41 3.08
N LEU A 33 -2.66 -0.14 3.38
CA LEU A 33 -1.98 0.48 4.50
C LEU A 33 -2.56 0.05 5.86
N ALA A 34 -3.77 -0.49 5.86
CA ALA A 34 -4.42 -0.90 7.10
C ALA A 34 -4.01 -2.30 7.56
N CYS A 35 -3.80 -3.23 6.63
CA CYS A 35 -3.51 -4.62 7.00
C CYS A 35 -2.27 -5.22 6.34
N GLY A 36 -1.67 -4.52 5.37
CA GLY A 36 -0.47 -5.00 4.68
C GLY A 36 -0.74 -5.98 3.55
N TYR A 37 -1.98 -6.12 3.12
CA TYR A 37 -2.34 -7.03 2.05
C TYR A 37 -1.88 -6.49 0.68
N VAL A 38 -1.27 -7.35 -0.13
CA VAL A 38 -0.88 -7.02 -1.50
C VAL A 38 -1.99 -7.50 -2.43
N GLN A 39 -2.56 -6.59 -3.20
CA GLN A 39 -3.71 -6.86 -4.06
C GLN A 39 -3.32 -6.73 -5.52
N ASP A 40 -3.63 -7.75 -6.32
CA ASP A 40 -3.33 -7.76 -7.75
C ASP A 40 -4.37 -7.00 -8.56
N GLY A 41 -3.98 -6.59 -9.78
CA GLY A 41 -4.90 -5.99 -10.72
C GLY A 41 -5.26 -4.54 -10.43
N LEU A 42 -4.43 -3.84 -9.68
CA LEU A 42 -4.64 -2.43 -9.37
C LEU A 42 -3.84 -1.53 -10.31
N GLU A 43 -4.44 -0.41 -10.69
CA GLU A 43 -3.74 0.59 -11.46
C GLU A 43 -2.65 1.25 -10.59
N PRO A 44 -1.51 1.66 -11.18
CA PRO A 44 -0.42 2.23 -10.38
C PRO A 44 -0.81 3.49 -9.60
N ASP A 45 -1.76 4.26 -10.10
CA ASP A 45 -2.23 5.50 -9.47
C ASP A 45 -3.49 5.30 -8.63
N ALA A 46 -3.89 4.06 -8.38
CA ALA A 46 -5.06 3.78 -7.54
C ALA A 46 -4.86 4.31 -6.13
N ALA A 47 -5.92 4.88 -5.56
CA ALA A 47 -5.88 5.43 -4.21
C ALA A 47 -7.20 5.15 -3.50
N LYS A 48 -7.11 4.80 -2.23
CA LYS A 48 -8.26 4.55 -1.35
C LYS A 48 -9.22 3.49 -1.89
N ASP A 49 -8.69 2.49 -2.55
CA ASP A 49 -9.50 1.37 -3.01
C ASP A 49 -9.82 0.44 -1.85
N GLU A 50 -10.94 -0.25 -1.95
CA GLU A 50 -11.37 -1.20 -0.92
C GLU A 50 -10.44 -2.41 -0.88
N CYS A 51 -9.98 -2.76 0.31
CA CYS A 51 -9.15 -3.94 0.52
C CYS A 51 -10.01 -5.19 0.50
N GLU A 52 -9.60 -6.18 -0.28
CA GLU A 52 -10.32 -7.46 -0.35
C GLU A 52 -10.19 -8.26 0.95
N ASP A 53 -9.17 -7.97 1.76
CA ASP A 53 -8.90 -8.71 2.99
C ASP A 53 -9.57 -8.07 4.21
N CYS A 54 -9.33 -6.79 4.46
CA CYS A 54 -9.85 -6.13 5.66
C CYS A 54 -11.05 -5.20 5.41
N GLY A 55 -11.37 -4.92 4.16
CA GLY A 55 -12.51 -4.07 3.81
C GLY A 55 -12.30 -2.57 3.97
N GLU A 56 -11.13 -2.14 4.41
CA GLU A 56 -10.83 -0.72 4.55
C GLU A 56 -10.46 -0.10 3.21
N HIS A 57 -10.82 1.16 3.03
CA HIS A 57 -10.49 1.90 1.80
C HIS A 57 -9.09 2.50 1.90
N LYS A 58 -8.08 1.63 2.02
CA LYS A 58 -6.69 2.02 2.23
C LYS A 58 -5.72 1.32 1.28
N VAL A 59 -6.22 0.80 0.17
CA VAL A 59 -5.38 0.17 -0.84
C VAL A 59 -4.93 1.21 -1.84
N TYR A 60 -3.63 1.29 -2.03
CA TYR A 60 -3.00 2.25 -2.94
C TYR A 60 -2.14 1.52 -3.96
N GLY A 61 -2.15 1.99 -5.19
CA GLY A 61 -1.23 1.50 -6.21
C GLY A 61 0.21 1.83 -5.85
N ALA A 62 1.15 1.05 -6.38
CA ALA A 62 2.56 1.23 -6.02
C ALA A 62 3.10 2.61 -6.39
N TYR A 63 2.73 3.13 -7.55
CA TYR A 63 3.16 4.47 -7.97
C TYR A 63 2.65 5.54 -6.99
N GLU A 64 1.40 5.41 -6.57
CA GLU A 64 0.81 6.35 -5.62
C GLU A 64 1.53 6.29 -4.27
N LEU A 65 1.87 5.09 -3.81
CA LEU A 65 2.62 4.91 -2.56
C LEU A 65 3.97 5.62 -2.61
N ILE A 66 4.68 5.50 -3.72
CA ILE A 66 5.99 6.13 -3.89
C ILE A 66 5.83 7.65 -3.95
N THR A 67 4.84 8.14 -4.69
CA THR A 67 4.58 9.57 -4.84
C THR A 67 4.22 10.22 -3.51
N LEU A 68 3.45 9.54 -2.67
CA LEU A 68 3.04 10.02 -1.37
C LEU A 68 4.10 9.81 -0.27
N GLY A 69 5.19 9.10 -0.59
CA GLY A 69 6.22 8.81 0.39
C GLY A 69 5.82 7.76 1.40
N LEU A 70 4.91 6.88 1.06
CA LEU A 70 4.41 5.82 1.96
C LEU A 70 5.22 4.53 1.80
N VAL A 71 6.50 4.66 1.55
CA VAL A 71 7.46 3.56 1.44
C VAL A 71 8.70 3.87 2.27
N TYR A 72 9.47 2.84 2.58
CA TYR A 72 10.71 3.03 3.33
C TYR A 72 11.92 2.44 2.65
#